data_7b79f78c6fc449c4ac581700a43d85b8
#
_entry.id   7b79f78c6fc449c4ac581700a43d85b8
#
_cell.length_a   1.000
_cell.length_b   1.000
_cell.length_c   1.000
_cell.angle_alpha   90.00
_cell.angle_beta   90.00
_cell.angle_gamma   90.00
#
_symmetry.space_group_name_H-M   'P 1'
#
loop_
_entity.id
_entity.type
_entity.pdbx_description
1 polymer ?
#
loop_
_entity_poly.entity_id
_entity_poly.type
_entity_poly.pdbx_seq_one_letter_code
_entity_poly.pdbx_strand_id
1 'polypeptide(L)'
;MMSGPKIRIDDSVELRSELSGIVDGRSQKVLALWARAMAERIAMEFPESDAVSESTVALSETVDGFIDGTMSVGEIRRRGLEVHALARDAEGAEQAAIRTIGQALSVCHMREHALVASDYAIRTVNLLRPGDIGAVIDERNTQIRDLA
;
A
#
# COMPACT_ATOMS: atom_id res chain seq x y z
N MET A 1 -5.08 2.60 -21.43
CA MET A 1 -6.23 1.91 -20.80
C MET A 1 -5.88 1.48 -19.39
N MET A 2 -6.73 1.80 -18.44
CA MET A 2 -6.53 1.41 -17.05
C MET A 2 -6.96 -0.03 -16.81
N SER A 3 -6.08 -0.83 -16.19
CA SER A 3 -6.43 -2.17 -15.76
C SER A 3 -7.25 -2.11 -14.47
N GLY A 4 -8.20 -3.01 -14.31
CA GLY A 4 -8.92 -3.20 -13.07
C GLY A 4 -8.02 -3.73 -11.96
N PRO A 5 -8.48 -3.76 -10.71
CA PRO A 5 -7.68 -4.29 -9.60
C PRO A 5 -7.43 -5.79 -9.78
N LYS A 6 -6.25 -6.24 -9.32
CA LYS A 6 -5.86 -7.65 -9.37
C LYS A 6 -6.50 -8.46 -8.25
N ILE A 7 -7.10 -7.79 -7.27
CA ILE A 7 -7.76 -8.40 -6.13
C ILE A 7 -9.22 -7.97 -6.09
N ARG A 8 -10.03 -8.75 -5.37
CA ARG A 8 -11.45 -8.44 -5.23
C ARG A 8 -11.65 -7.40 -4.14
N ILE A 9 -12.24 -6.25 -4.52
CA ILE A 9 -12.55 -5.16 -3.60
C ILE A 9 -13.91 -4.54 -3.92
N ASP A 10 -14.58 -4.04 -2.89
CA ASP A 10 -15.73 -3.16 -3.02
C ASP A 10 -15.16 -1.73 -3.04
N ASP A 11 -15.40 -0.99 -4.12
CA ASP A 11 -14.68 0.23 -4.40
C ASP A 11 -15.54 1.24 -5.16
N SER A 12 -15.06 2.47 -5.24
CA SER A 12 -15.57 3.50 -6.14
C SER A 12 -14.74 3.45 -7.42
N VAL A 13 -15.35 3.00 -8.51
CA VAL A 13 -14.68 2.92 -9.81
C VAL A 13 -14.20 4.29 -10.27
N GLU A 14 -15.01 5.32 -10.06
CA GLU A 14 -14.70 6.70 -10.45
C GLU A 14 -13.48 7.24 -9.70
N LEU A 15 -13.44 7.05 -8.38
CA LEU A 15 -12.31 7.54 -7.58
C LEU A 15 -11.04 6.78 -7.89
N ARG A 16 -11.13 5.45 -8.09
CA ARG A 16 -9.96 4.66 -8.48
C ARG A 16 -9.41 5.13 -9.83
N SER A 17 -10.29 5.42 -10.78
CA SER A 17 -9.91 5.92 -12.09
C SER A 17 -9.20 7.27 -11.99
N GLU A 18 -9.72 8.17 -11.17
CA GLU A 18 -9.09 9.47 -10.91
C GLU A 18 -7.70 9.29 -10.31
N LEU A 19 -7.58 8.45 -9.29
CA LEU A 19 -6.30 8.14 -8.65
C LEU A 19 -5.29 7.56 -9.65
N SER A 20 -5.72 6.61 -10.47
CA SER A 20 -4.86 5.99 -11.48
C SER A 20 -4.25 7.02 -12.43
N GLY A 21 -5.05 8.00 -12.85
CA GLY A 21 -4.57 9.09 -13.71
C GLY A 21 -3.51 9.94 -13.02
N ILE A 22 -3.67 10.21 -11.73
CA ILE A 22 -2.69 10.98 -10.95
C ILE A 22 -1.41 10.17 -10.77
N VAL A 23 -1.52 8.89 -10.42
CA VAL A 23 -0.38 7.99 -10.24
C VAL A 23 0.49 7.95 -11.51
N ASP A 24 -0.13 7.87 -12.68
CA ASP A 24 0.59 7.81 -13.95
C ASP A 24 1.51 9.02 -14.16
N GLY A 25 1.16 10.18 -13.61
CA GLY A 25 1.92 11.42 -13.77
C GLY A 25 2.97 11.68 -12.70
N ARG A 26 3.16 10.76 -11.75
CA ARG A 26 4.08 10.99 -10.62
C ARG A 26 5.36 10.16 -10.76
N SER A 27 6.47 10.68 -10.20
CA SER A 27 7.75 9.98 -10.21
C SER A 27 7.70 8.79 -9.21
N GLN A 28 8.60 7.83 -9.42
CA GLN A 28 8.70 6.68 -8.52
C GLN A 28 9.01 7.10 -7.09
N LYS A 29 9.86 8.10 -6.87
CA LYS A 29 10.18 8.59 -5.52
C LYS A 29 8.97 9.20 -4.82
N VAL A 30 8.19 10.00 -5.55
CA VAL A 30 6.96 10.58 -5.02
C VAL A 30 5.97 9.46 -4.67
N LEU A 31 5.82 8.47 -5.55
CA LEU A 31 4.93 7.34 -5.30
C LEU A 31 5.37 6.50 -4.11
N ALA A 32 6.69 6.30 -3.92
CA ALA A 32 7.20 5.56 -2.76
C ALA A 32 6.86 6.27 -1.45
N LEU A 33 7.04 7.58 -1.39
CA LEU A 33 6.71 8.38 -0.20
C LEU A 33 5.21 8.39 0.07
N TRP A 34 4.41 8.54 -0.97
CA TRP A 34 2.95 8.49 -0.88
C TRP A 34 2.44 7.13 -0.40
N ALA A 35 2.96 6.06 -1.00
CA ALA A 35 2.55 4.70 -0.63
C ALA A 35 2.94 4.38 0.80
N ARG A 36 4.13 4.84 1.26
CA ARG A 36 4.52 4.68 2.66
C ARG A 36 3.55 5.36 3.61
N ALA A 37 3.20 6.61 3.34
CA ALA A 37 2.26 7.34 4.20
C ALA A 37 0.90 6.65 4.26
N MET A 38 0.41 6.16 3.11
CA MET A 38 -0.84 5.41 3.03
C MET A 38 -0.76 4.12 3.85
N ALA A 39 0.30 3.34 3.69
CA ALA A 39 0.48 2.09 4.42
C ALA A 39 0.62 2.32 5.93
N GLU A 40 1.29 3.40 6.33
CA GLU A 40 1.41 3.76 7.74
C GLU A 40 0.06 4.11 8.37
N ARG A 41 -0.82 4.79 7.62
CA ARG A 41 -2.19 5.05 8.09
C ARG A 41 -2.96 3.75 8.31
N ILE A 42 -2.85 2.83 7.36
CA ILE A 42 -3.51 1.51 7.48
C ILE A 42 -2.94 0.73 8.67
N ALA A 43 -1.63 0.78 8.87
CA ALA A 43 -0.96 0.09 9.97
C ALA A 43 -1.46 0.56 11.34
N MET A 44 -1.87 1.81 11.47
CA MET A 44 -2.39 2.38 12.73
C MET A 44 -3.67 1.69 13.21
N GLU A 45 -4.37 0.98 12.34
CA GLU A 45 -5.56 0.22 12.71
C GLU A 45 -5.20 -1.09 13.46
N PHE A 46 -3.92 -1.45 13.53
CA PHE A 46 -3.45 -2.71 14.08
C PHE A 46 -2.33 -2.50 15.12
N PRO A 47 -2.57 -1.70 16.18
CA PRO A 47 -1.50 -1.36 17.12
C PRO A 47 -0.99 -2.54 17.93
N GLU A 48 -1.76 -3.63 18.02
CA GLU A 48 -1.40 -4.83 18.78
C GLU A 48 -0.68 -5.89 17.93
N SER A 49 -0.55 -5.67 16.61
CA SER A 49 0.04 -6.67 15.71
C SER A 49 1.56 -6.50 15.60
N ASP A 50 2.31 -7.49 16.07
CA ASP A 50 3.77 -7.52 15.92
C ASP A 50 4.15 -7.64 14.44
N ALA A 51 3.39 -8.41 13.66
CA ALA A 51 3.66 -8.59 12.23
C ALA A 51 3.49 -7.28 11.46
N VAL A 52 2.44 -6.51 11.76
CA VAL A 52 2.23 -5.19 11.14
C VAL A 52 3.36 -4.24 11.55
N SER A 53 3.74 -4.24 12.83
CA SER A 53 4.83 -3.39 13.33
C SER A 53 6.16 -3.71 12.65
N GLU A 54 6.50 -5.00 12.57
CA GLU A 54 7.72 -5.47 11.91
C GLU A 54 7.73 -5.09 10.42
N SER A 55 6.60 -5.25 9.74
CA SER A 55 6.44 -4.88 8.33
C SER A 55 6.62 -3.38 8.12
N THR A 56 6.08 -2.57 9.03
CA THR A 56 6.18 -1.11 8.96
C THR A 56 7.61 -0.63 9.12
N VAL A 57 8.39 -1.27 10.01
CA VAL A 57 9.82 -0.98 10.16
C VAL A 57 10.56 -1.27 8.85
N ALA A 58 10.31 -2.44 8.26
CA ALA A 58 10.92 -2.83 6.98
C ALA A 58 10.57 -1.83 5.87
N LEU A 59 9.32 -1.37 5.82
CA LEU A 59 8.86 -0.36 4.86
C LEU A 59 9.64 0.93 5.02
N SER A 60 9.72 1.46 6.24
CA SER A 60 10.38 2.73 6.51
C SER A 60 11.86 2.69 6.14
N GLU A 61 12.57 1.65 6.57
CA GLU A 61 13.98 1.47 6.25
C GLU A 61 14.22 1.35 4.74
N THR A 62 13.33 0.63 4.05
CA THR A 62 13.47 0.42 2.60
C THR A 62 13.22 1.72 1.82
N VAL A 63 12.18 2.46 2.17
CA VAL A 63 11.87 3.73 1.49
C VAL A 63 13.00 4.73 1.73
N ASP A 64 13.48 4.85 2.98
CA ASP A 64 14.58 5.75 3.29
C ASP A 64 15.83 5.38 2.49
N GLY A 65 16.19 4.09 2.44
CA GLY A 65 17.35 3.61 1.68
C GLY A 65 17.20 3.83 0.17
N PHE A 66 15.99 3.67 -0.35
CA PHE A 66 15.68 3.94 -1.76
C PHE A 66 15.86 5.43 -2.08
N ILE A 67 15.30 6.31 -1.25
CA ILE A 67 15.39 7.76 -1.45
C ILE A 67 16.84 8.22 -1.36
N ASP A 68 17.62 7.69 -0.41
CA ASP A 68 19.01 8.04 -0.20
C ASP A 68 19.97 7.38 -1.20
N GLY A 69 19.49 6.40 -1.96
CA GLY A 69 20.32 5.65 -2.89
C GLY A 69 21.29 4.69 -2.22
N THR A 70 21.02 4.32 -0.95
CA THR A 70 21.91 3.44 -0.15
C THR A 70 21.49 1.98 -0.13
N MET A 71 20.32 1.65 -0.71
CA MET A 71 19.82 0.28 -0.74
C MET A 71 19.78 -0.23 -2.18
N SER A 72 20.33 -1.42 -2.40
CA SER A 72 20.36 -2.05 -3.72
C SER A 72 18.99 -2.62 -4.08
N VAL A 73 18.76 -2.84 -5.38
CA VAL A 73 17.54 -3.49 -5.88
C VAL A 73 17.37 -4.87 -5.25
N GLY A 74 18.45 -5.63 -5.10
CA GLY A 74 18.41 -6.96 -4.47
C GLY A 74 17.96 -6.91 -3.03
N GLU A 75 18.43 -5.92 -2.26
CA GLU A 75 18.01 -5.72 -0.87
C GLU A 75 16.53 -5.33 -0.78
N ILE A 76 16.08 -4.44 -1.67
CA ILE A 76 14.67 -4.02 -1.73
C ILE A 76 13.76 -5.23 -1.99
N ARG A 77 14.14 -6.07 -2.95
CA ARG A 77 13.37 -7.27 -3.29
C ARG A 77 13.32 -8.27 -2.13
N ARG A 78 14.46 -8.47 -1.44
CA ARG A 78 14.52 -9.35 -0.29
C ARG A 78 13.62 -8.86 0.85
N ARG A 79 13.63 -7.56 1.14
CA ARG A 79 12.75 -6.97 2.16
C ARG A 79 11.28 -7.17 1.81
N GLY A 80 10.93 -7.01 0.54
CA GLY A 80 9.57 -7.26 0.07
C GLY A 80 9.14 -8.70 0.29
N LEU A 81 10.02 -9.67 0.00
CA LEU A 81 9.74 -11.08 0.23
C LEU A 81 9.54 -11.39 1.72
N GLU A 82 10.31 -10.76 2.60
CA GLU A 82 10.15 -10.92 4.05
C GLU A 82 8.77 -10.44 4.51
N VAL A 83 8.30 -9.28 4.03
CA VAL A 83 6.99 -8.74 4.37
C VAL A 83 5.88 -9.64 3.83
N HIS A 84 6.01 -10.12 2.59
CA HIS A 84 5.00 -11.04 2.02
C HIS A 84 4.95 -12.37 2.77
N ALA A 85 6.08 -12.82 3.32
CA ALA A 85 6.10 -14.01 4.17
C ALA A 85 5.29 -13.78 5.45
N LEU A 86 5.42 -12.61 6.08
CA LEU A 86 4.61 -12.25 7.25
C LEU A 86 3.12 -12.22 6.91
N ALA A 87 2.77 -11.73 5.72
CA ALA A 87 1.37 -11.70 5.27
C ALA A 87 0.79 -13.11 5.10
N ARG A 88 1.59 -14.07 4.62
CA ARG A 88 1.12 -15.46 4.46
C ARG A 88 0.71 -16.10 5.78
N ASP A 89 1.33 -15.69 6.89
CA ASP A 89 1.04 -16.23 8.22
C ASP A 89 -0.09 -15.48 8.94
N ALA A 90 -0.63 -14.43 8.34
CA ALA A 90 -1.72 -13.63 8.90
C ALA A 90 -3.02 -13.91 8.17
N GLU A 91 -4.13 -13.41 8.72
CA GLU A 91 -5.47 -13.63 8.18
C GLU A 91 -6.29 -12.35 8.16
N GLY A 92 -7.33 -12.32 7.33
CA GLY A 92 -8.33 -11.26 7.32
C GLY A 92 -7.76 -9.88 7.07
N ALA A 93 -8.24 -8.91 7.84
CA ALA A 93 -7.83 -7.51 7.68
C ALA A 93 -6.35 -7.31 7.99
N GLU A 94 -5.80 -8.02 8.97
CA GLU A 94 -4.37 -7.95 9.30
C GLU A 94 -3.52 -8.38 8.10
N GLN A 95 -3.90 -9.48 7.44
CA GLN A 95 -3.20 -9.92 6.22
C GLN A 95 -3.25 -8.86 5.14
N ALA A 96 -4.43 -8.27 4.90
CA ALA A 96 -4.60 -7.23 3.89
C ALA A 96 -3.75 -5.99 4.22
N ALA A 97 -3.63 -5.63 5.49
CA ALA A 97 -2.77 -4.53 5.93
C ALA A 97 -1.31 -4.82 5.64
N ILE A 98 -0.83 -6.02 5.95
CA ILE A 98 0.56 -6.42 5.67
C ILE A 98 0.81 -6.45 4.16
N ARG A 99 -0.17 -6.91 3.36
CA ARG A 99 -0.08 -6.84 1.89
C ARG A 99 0.02 -5.40 1.39
N THR A 100 -0.72 -4.48 2.00
CA THR A 100 -0.62 -3.05 1.69
C THR A 100 0.81 -2.56 1.92
N ILE A 101 1.39 -2.90 3.06
CA ILE A 101 2.76 -2.52 3.42
C ILE A 101 3.77 -3.13 2.43
N GLY A 102 3.61 -4.41 2.11
CA GLY A 102 4.50 -5.10 1.17
C GLY A 102 4.46 -4.50 -0.22
N GLN A 103 3.28 -4.13 -0.71
CA GLN A 103 3.15 -3.48 -2.00
C GLN A 103 3.72 -2.06 -1.98
N ALA A 104 3.52 -1.32 -0.89
CA ALA A 104 4.10 0.01 -0.73
C ALA A 104 5.64 -0.06 -0.75
N LEU A 105 6.23 -1.03 -0.07
CA LEU A 105 7.66 -1.28 -0.08
C LEU A 105 8.14 -1.59 -1.51
N SER A 106 7.38 -2.39 -2.23
CA SER A 106 7.73 -2.84 -3.58
C SER A 106 7.68 -1.71 -4.62
N VAL A 107 7.09 -0.56 -4.32
CA VAL A 107 7.17 0.64 -5.16
C VAL A 107 8.64 1.05 -5.38
N CYS A 108 9.48 0.81 -4.37
CA CYS A 108 10.92 1.07 -4.45
C CYS A 108 11.62 0.20 -5.49
N HIS A 109 11.03 -0.92 -5.86
CA HIS A 109 11.51 -1.80 -6.93
C HIS A 109 10.85 -1.46 -8.26
N MET A 110 9.51 -1.37 -8.29
CA MET A 110 8.75 -1.04 -9.51
C MET A 110 7.57 -0.15 -9.15
N ARG A 111 7.43 0.95 -9.88
CA ARG A 111 6.39 1.95 -9.61
C ARG A 111 4.95 1.41 -9.75
N GLU A 112 4.78 0.34 -10.52
CA GLU A 112 3.48 -0.29 -10.76
C GLU A 112 2.82 -0.81 -9.47
N HIS A 113 3.61 -1.05 -8.43
CA HIS A 113 3.09 -1.50 -7.13
C HIS A 113 2.31 -0.41 -6.39
N ALA A 114 2.42 0.86 -6.79
CA ALA A 114 1.77 1.97 -6.09
C ALA A 114 0.23 1.85 -6.11
N LEU A 115 -0.35 1.63 -7.28
CA LEU A 115 -1.80 1.48 -7.39
C LEU A 115 -2.27 0.19 -6.74
N VAL A 116 -1.47 -0.88 -6.85
CA VAL A 116 -1.77 -2.17 -6.18
C VAL A 116 -1.80 -1.98 -4.67
N ALA A 117 -0.86 -1.22 -4.09
CA ALA A 117 -0.86 -0.89 -2.66
C ALA A 117 -2.17 -0.20 -2.27
N SER A 118 -2.62 0.76 -3.08
CA SER A 118 -3.87 1.47 -2.81
C SER A 118 -5.08 0.53 -2.82
N ASP A 119 -5.08 -0.45 -3.71
CA ASP A 119 -6.15 -1.45 -3.78
C ASP A 119 -6.16 -2.34 -2.54
N TYR A 120 -4.99 -2.75 -2.03
CA TYR A 120 -4.92 -3.51 -0.78
C TYR A 120 -5.36 -2.67 0.43
N ALA A 121 -5.11 -1.37 0.42
CA ALA A 121 -5.63 -0.47 1.44
C ALA A 121 -7.17 -0.50 1.44
N ILE A 122 -7.80 -0.47 0.26
CA ILE A 122 -9.26 -0.59 0.14
C ILE A 122 -9.74 -1.96 0.63
N ARG A 123 -9.02 -3.03 0.29
CA ARG A 123 -9.37 -4.37 0.79
C ARG A 123 -9.33 -4.40 2.32
N THR A 124 -8.35 -3.75 2.92
CA THR A 124 -8.26 -3.67 4.39
C THR A 124 -9.48 -2.96 4.96
N VAL A 125 -9.89 -1.85 4.35
CA VAL A 125 -11.10 -1.12 4.76
C VAL A 125 -12.33 -2.00 4.60
N ASN A 126 -12.45 -2.73 3.47
CA ASN A 126 -13.58 -3.64 3.25
C ASN A 126 -13.69 -4.68 4.35
N LEU A 127 -12.57 -5.22 4.82
CA LEU A 127 -12.54 -6.27 5.84
C LEU A 127 -12.77 -5.71 7.24
N LEU A 128 -12.28 -4.51 7.54
CA LEU A 128 -12.50 -3.84 8.82
C LEU A 128 -13.93 -3.31 8.96
N ARG A 129 -14.52 -2.86 7.86
CA ARG A 129 -15.85 -2.22 7.85
C ARG A 129 -16.68 -2.78 6.69
N PRO A 130 -17.12 -4.04 6.80
CA PRO A 130 -17.87 -4.69 5.72
C PRO A 130 -19.12 -3.89 5.33
N GLY A 131 -19.30 -3.66 4.03
CA GLY A 131 -20.44 -2.96 3.50
C GLY A 131 -20.44 -1.45 3.67
N ASP A 132 -19.40 -0.89 4.28
CA ASP A 132 -19.29 0.56 4.51
C ASP A 132 -18.62 1.24 3.32
N ILE A 133 -19.41 1.58 2.31
CA ILE A 133 -18.91 2.27 1.12
C ILE A 133 -18.44 3.70 1.45
N GLY A 134 -19.00 4.32 2.47
CA GLY A 134 -18.54 5.64 2.93
C GLY A 134 -17.09 5.60 3.39
N ALA A 135 -16.70 4.55 4.11
CA ALA A 135 -15.31 4.38 4.55
C ALA A 135 -14.37 4.18 3.35
N VAL A 136 -14.82 3.47 2.32
CA VAL A 136 -14.07 3.28 1.07
C VAL A 136 -13.85 4.62 0.36
N ILE A 137 -14.92 5.40 0.23
CA ILE A 137 -14.86 6.71 -0.41
C ILE A 137 -13.91 7.64 0.36
N ASP A 138 -13.96 7.62 1.69
CA ASP A 138 -13.08 8.42 2.52
C ASP A 138 -11.61 8.05 2.31
N GLU A 139 -11.30 6.75 2.25
CA GLU A 139 -9.92 6.30 2.00
C GLU A 139 -9.45 6.69 0.60
N ARG A 140 -10.28 6.49 -0.42
CA ARG A 140 -9.92 6.91 -1.78
C ARG A 140 -9.70 8.42 -1.89
N ASN A 141 -10.54 9.22 -1.26
CA ASN A 141 -10.39 10.67 -1.25
C ASN A 141 -9.08 11.09 -0.54
N THR A 142 -8.72 10.41 0.53
CA THR A 142 -7.45 10.65 1.23
C THR A 142 -6.26 10.32 0.32
N GLN A 143 -6.30 9.19 -0.36
CA GLN A 143 -5.27 8.78 -1.31
C GLN A 143 -5.08 9.83 -2.41
N ILE A 144 -6.18 10.30 -2.98
CA ILE A 144 -6.17 11.31 -4.04
C ILE A 144 -5.61 12.64 -3.52
N ARG A 145 -6.12 13.11 -2.38
CA ARG A 145 -5.70 14.39 -1.79
C ARG A 145 -4.21 14.41 -1.50
N ASP A 146 -3.68 13.32 -0.96
CA ASP A 146 -2.28 13.25 -0.56
C ASP A 146 -1.32 13.16 -1.75
N LEU A 147 -1.81 12.79 -2.92
CA LEU A 147 -0.98 12.66 -4.12
C LEU A 147 -1.21 13.78 -5.14
N ALA A 148 -2.36 14.40 -5.12
CA ALA A 148 -2.75 15.44 -6.07
C ALA A 148 -1.89 16.72 -6.01
#